data_8d138b0d3db7af05a1dca1527270c0c5
#
_entry.id   8d138b0d3db7af05a1dca1527270c0c5
#
_cell.length_a   1.000
_cell.length_b   1.000
_cell.length_c   1.000
_cell.angle_alpha   90.00
_cell.angle_beta   90.00
_cell.angle_gamma   90.00
#
_symmetry.space_group_name_H-M   'P 1'
#
loop_
_entity.id
_entity.type
_entity.pdbx_description
1 polymer ?
#
loop_
_entity_poly.entity_id
_entity_poly.type
_entity_poly.pdbx_seq_one_letter_code
_entity_poly.pdbx_strand_id
1 'polypeptide(L)'
;MESMDGFILQMKRRIVESTKGDVGENSVEVSSNFPEIRSGNYSIQKLEYSDLLLKLFGISERTKIISTKEFKLQNLTNRSFLHSYFIDEDNIYEKGPAFDVPKHSKITACLTALNFLFCGKDLSELVPAESKEERELNRAKKNAVIFYITQKIQSLTQKRSILEQSLAEVDNTDAEVKIDAILGEIAAIEHQIHEATERSRKLMEEIFSVNSKLEEATYLQERYSALHTQYNSDIKRLRFIIDGEKKGIQRQHIVKCPFCDSSMQDKPERRVSYAQASQVELERITLQMDDLEKAEYDIQQEISSLEEQLHELNQQNEEITQMISQSLTPKSVQLRDMLESYKRIVQIKQELSTVDAISTDLNTDAFDREMEEESVSLAFKPMEHIDMDRWKQWSDTFADIVKKCGYPNCSSARISPETYDAIVNGKSKADEGKGYRAFLNSIILFSLMKTLEDGCSYRPAMLILDSPILTLKEKIRPDELADPGMRASLFRYMIENCGDNQIIIAENEIPSAQVVDYSSARMIEFTLDKNSGVYGFLKSVRNSENR
;
A
#
# COMPACT_ATOMS: atom_id res chain seq x y z
N MET A 1 -25.03 12.95 -19.13
CA MET A 1 -23.72 13.65 -19.20
C MET A 1 -23.74 14.56 -20.40
N GLU A 2 -23.29 15.77 -20.24
CA GLU A 2 -23.13 16.75 -21.32
C GLU A 2 -21.69 17.28 -21.22
N SER A 3 -20.94 17.25 -22.32
CA SER A 3 -19.58 17.78 -22.35
C SER A 3 -19.58 19.30 -22.54
N MET A 4 -18.46 19.97 -22.27
CA MET A 4 -18.29 21.39 -22.58
C MET A 4 -18.47 21.70 -24.09
N ASP A 5 -18.23 20.71 -24.96
CA ASP A 5 -18.42 20.80 -26.41
C ASP A 5 -19.85 20.49 -26.86
N GLY A 6 -20.81 20.36 -25.94
CA GLY A 6 -22.22 20.11 -26.24
C GLY A 6 -22.57 18.66 -26.63
N PHE A 7 -21.63 17.72 -26.45
CA PHE A 7 -21.94 16.30 -26.63
C PHE A 7 -22.76 15.77 -25.46
N ILE A 8 -23.76 14.96 -25.78
CA ILE A 8 -24.71 14.40 -24.81
C ILE A 8 -24.59 12.87 -24.80
N LEU A 9 -24.41 12.31 -23.60
CA LEU A 9 -24.47 10.88 -23.36
C LEU A 9 -25.59 10.60 -22.36
N GLN A 10 -26.56 9.79 -22.76
CA GLN A 10 -27.60 9.26 -21.87
C GLN A 10 -27.39 7.77 -21.67
N MET A 11 -27.40 7.35 -20.42
CA MET A 11 -27.37 5.94 -20.02
C MET A 11 -28.63 5.63 -19.22
N LYS A 12 -29.38 4.62 -19.65
CA LYS A 12 -30.56 4.14 -18.94
C LYS A 12 -30.35 2.69 -18.54
N ARG A 13 -30.57 2.40 -17.29
CA ARG A 13 -30.55 1.05 -16.75
C ARG A 13 -31.91 0.75 -16.11
N ARG A 14 -32.52 -0.34 -16.50
CA ARG A 14 -33.77 -0.76 -15.88
C ARG A 14 -33.50 -1.39 -14.52
N ILE A 15 -34.38 -1.12 -13.57
CA ILE A 15 -34.39 -1.76 -12.26
C ILE A 15 -35.46 -2.86 -12.33
N VAL A 16 -35.06 -4.08 -11.99
CA VAL A 16 -35.95 -5.26 -12.01
C VAL A 16 -36.13 -5.75 -10.58
N GLU A 17 -37.37 -6.02 -10.20
CA GLU A 17 -37.70 -6.64 -8.92
C GLU A 17 -37.12 -8.06 -8.89
N SER A 18 -36.32 -8.38 -7.86
CA SER A 18 -35.80 -9.72 -7.63
C SER A 18 -36.15 -10.19 -6.22
N THR A 19 -36.05 -11.49 -5.97
CA THR A 19 -36.29 -12.11 -4.66
C THR A 19 -35.33 -11.63 -3.56
N LYS A 20 -34.24 -10.91 -3.93
CA LYS A 20 -33.24 -10.32 -3.03
C LYS A 20 -33.30 -8.79 -2.97
N GLY A 21 -34.37 -8.17 -3.47
CA GLY A 21 -34.51 -6.73 -3.63
C GLY A 21 -34.37 -6.30 -5.10
N ASP A 22 -34.62 -5.02 -5.38
CA ASP A 22 -34.53 -4.48 -6.73
C ASP A 22 -33.10 -4.48 -7.22
N VAL A 23 -32.85 -5.15 -8.34
CA VAL A 23 -31.53 -5.26 -8.96
C VAL A 23 -31.57 -4.57 -10.33
N GLY A 24 -30.55 -3.80 -10.63
CA GLY A 24 -30.39 -3.26 -11.98
C GLY A 24 -30.15 -4.36 -13.01
N GLU A 25 -30.86 -4.29 -14.15
CA GLU A 25 -30.64 -5.17 -15.30
C GLU A 25 -29.15 -5.19 -15.71
N ASN A 26 -28.67 -6.32 -16.24
CA ASN A 26 -27.29 -6.43 -16.73
C ASN A 26 -27.06 -5.70 -18.07
N SER A 27 -28.07 -5.01 -18.57
CA SER A 27 -28.05 -4.21 -19.79
C SER A 27 -28.24 -2.73 -19.48
N VAL A 28 -27.51 -1.88 -20.22
CA VAL A 28 -27.59 -0.43 -20.20
C VAL A 28 -27.90 0.05 -21.60
N GLU A 29 -29.01 0.77 -21.76
CA GLU A 29 -29.31 1.49 -23.00
C GLU A 29 -28.52 2.78 -23.04
N VAL A 30 -27.72 2.94 -24.08
CA VAL A 30 -26.87 4.10 -24.30
C VAL A 30 -27.37 4.86 -25.51
N SER A 31 -27.59 6.16 -25.36
CA SER A 31 -27.86 7.10 -26.44
C SER A 31 -26.81 8.22 -26.38
N SER A 32 -26.11 8.45 -27.48
CA SER A 32 -25.03 9.43 -27.54
C SER A 32 -24.95 10.10 -28.91
N ASN A 33 -24.55 11.38 -28.90
CA ASN A 33 -24.12 12.10 -30.09
C ASN A 33 -22.58 12.24 -30.18
N PHE A 34 -21.83 11.61 -29.28
CA PHE A 34 -20.39 11.51 -29.41
C PHE A 34 -20.01 10.67 -30.64
N PRO A 35 -19.10 11.13 -31.51
CA PRO A 35 -18.73 10.40 -32.73
C PRO A 35 -18.15 9.00 -32.45
N GLU A 36 -17.46 8.84 -31.33
CA GLU A 36 -16.77 7.60 -30.95
C GLU A 36 -17.66 6.62 -30.18
N ILE A 37 -18.85 7.05 -29.71
CA ILE A 37 -19.74 6.26 -28.89
C ILE A 37 -21.00 5.90 -29.69
N ARG A 38 -21.16 4.62 -29.99
CA ARG A 38 -22.36 4.13 -30.68
C ARG A 38 -23.52 4.00 -29.69
N SER A 39 -24.67 4.52 -30.08
CA SER A 39 -25.92 4.28 -29.36
C SER A 39 -26.34 2.82 -29.48
N GLY A 40 -26.87 2.22 -28.42
CA GLY A 40 -27.28 0.82 -28.38
C GLY A 40 -27.39 0.24 -26.97
N ASN A 41 -27.62 -1.06 -26.90
CA ASN A 41 -27.67 -1.79 -25.62
C ASN A 41 -26.34 -2.44 -25.33
N TYR A 42 -25.78 -2.13 -24.17
CA TYR A 42 -24.50 -2.65 -23.70
C TYR A 42 -24.71 -3.55 -22.48
N SER A 43 -24.07 -4.70 -22.48
CA SER A 43 -24.03 -5.56 -21.28
C SER A 43 -22.92 -5.12 -20.35
N ILE A 44 -23.24 -4.85 -19.08
CA ILE A 44 -22.28 -4.43 -18.04
C ILE A 44 -21.18 -5.47 -17.82
N GLN A 45 -21.47 -6.74 -18.11
CA GLN A 45 -20.53 -7.84 -17.94
C GLN A 45 -19.56 -8.00 -19.11
N LYS A 46 -19.81 -7.35 -20.24
CA LYS A 46 -18.96 -7.42 -21.43
C LYS A 46 -17.95 -6.28 -21.48
N LEU A 47 -16.80 -6.55 -22.07
CA LEU A 47 -15.74 -5.56 -22.29
C LEU A 47 -16.20 -4.34 -23.08
N GLU A 48 -17.14 -4.51 -24.01
CA GLU A 48 -17.70 -3.42 -24.85
C GLU A 48 -18.28 -2.26 -24.03
N TYR A 49 -18.90 -2.55 -22.88
CA TYR A 49 -19.38 -1.52 -21.97
C TYR A 49 -18.21 -0.78 -21.28
N SER A 50 -17.18 -1.52 -20.88
CA SER A 50 -15.96 -0.90 -20.34
C SER A 50 -15.22 -0.07 -21.40
N ASP A 51 -15.10 -0.57 -22.63
CA ASP A 51 -14.49 0.18 -23.75
C ASP A 51 -15.23 1.49 -24.02
N LEU A 52 -16.56 1.48 -23.90
CA LEU A 52 -17.36 2.71 -24.01
C LEU A 52 -16.99 3.73 -22.92
N LEU A 53 -16.88 3.27 -21.67
CA LEU A 53 -16.48 4.16 -20.57
C LEU A 53 -15.04 4.66 -20.71
N LEU A 54 -14.13 3.82 -21.22
CA LEU A 54 -12.73 4.20 -21.48
C LEU A 54 -12.61 5.30 -22.54
N LYS A 55 -13.46 5.27 -23.56
CA LYS A 55 -13.51 6.34 -24.59
C LYS A 55 -13.86 7.71 -24.01
N LEU A 56 -14.66 7.76 -22.94
CA LEU A 56 -14.93 9.02 -22.23
C LEU A 56 -13.67 9.64 -21.60
N PHE A 57 -12.65 8.82 -21.35
CA PHE A 57 -11.35 9.26 -20.81
C PHE A 57 -10.30 9.44 -21.90
N GLY A 58 -10.69 9.36 -23.20
CA GLY A 58 -9.80 9.46 -24.33
C GLY A 58 -9.06 8.17 -24.67
N ILE A 59 -9.39 7.06 -24.02
CA ILE A 59 -8.74 5.76 -24.26
C ILE A 59 -9.57 4.99 -25.31
N SER A 60 -9.18 5.12 -26.57
CA SER A 60 -9.91 4.50 -27.71
C SER A 60 -9.40 3.10 -28.06
N GLU A 61 -8.16 2.79 -27.75
CA GLU A 61 -7.53 1.50 -28.05
C GLU A 61 -7.62 0.55 -26.86
N ARG A 62 -7.79 -0.74 -27.17
CA ARG A 62 -7.76 -1.80 -26.15
C ARG A 62 -6.34 -2.03 -25.68
N THR A 63 -6.09 -1.63 -24.46
CA THR A 63 -4.80 -1.76 -23.78
C THR A 63 -4.81 -2.91 -22.79
N LYS A 64 -3.69 -3.56 -22.60
CA LYS A 64 -3.50 -4.58 -21.57
C LYS A 64 -2.62 -4.06 -20.45
N ILE A 65 -2.91 -4.51 -19.25
CA ILE A 65 -2.13 -4.21 -18.05
C ILE A 65 -1.69 -5.50 -17.35
N ILE A 66 -0.58 -5.43 -16.63
CA ILE A 66 -0.13 -6.54 -15.78
C ILE A 66 -0.94 -6.51 -14.49
N SER A 67 -1.61 -7.63 -14.19
CA SER A 67 -2.55 -7.72 -13.06
C SER A 67 -2.02 -8.46 -11.85
N THR A 68 -0.93 -9.21 -12.01
CA THR A 68 -0.34 -10.00 -10.92
C THR A 68 1.18 -9.89 -10.93
N LYS A 69 1.78 -10.27 -9.81
CA LYS A 69 3.24 -10.35 -9.70
C LYS A 69 3.87 -11.35 -10.67
N GLU A 70 3.10 -12.31 -11.18
CA GLU A 70 3.52 -13.30 -12.15
C GLU A 70 3.34 -12.83 -13.61
N PHE A 71 3.30 -11.53 -13.87
CA PHE A 71 3.13 -10.93 -15.20
C PHE A 71 1.84 -11.33 -15.94
N LYS A 72 0.80 -11.76 -15.21
CA LYS A 72 -0.48 -12.09 -15.84
C LYS A 72 -1.12 -10.84 -16.42
N LEU A 73 -1.39 -10.87 -17.71
CA LEU A 73 -2.07 -9.79 -18.42
C LEU A 73 -3.59 -9.83 -18.22
N GLN A 74 -4.18 -8.66 -18.13
CA GLN A 74 -5.63 -8.45 -18.24
C GLN A 74 -5.91 -7.21 -19.10
N ASN A 75 -7.11 -7.14 -19.67
CA ASN A 75 -7.53 -5.93 -20.37
C ASN A 75 -7.68 -4.78 -19.37
N LEU A 76 -7.22 -3.60 -19.76
CA LEU A 76 -7.54 -2.37 -19.05
C LEU A 76 -9.05 -2.16 -19.13
N THR A 77 -9.66 -1.93 -18.00
CA THR A 77 -11.09 -1.67 -17.89
C THR A 77 -11.32 -0.42 -17.05
N ASN A 78 -12.47 0.20 -17.16
CA ASN A 78 -12.84 1.31 -16.28
C ASN A 78 -12.70 0.95 -14.79
N ARG A 79 -12.95 -0.31 -14.43
CA ARG A 79 -12.76 -0.83 -13.07
C ARG A 79 -11.29 -0.79 -12.61
N SER A 80 -10.35 -0.87 -13.53
CA SER A 80 -8.92 -0.92 -13.19
C SER A 80 -8.44 0.37 -12.51
N PHE A 81 -9.09 1.49 -12.77
CA PHE A 81 -8.79 2.78 -12.16
C PHE A 81 -10.02 3.55 -11.65
N LEU A 82 -11.16 2.86 -11.49
CA LEU A 82 -12.37 3.46 -10.95
C LEU A 82 -12.08 4.21 -9.63
N HIS A 83 -11.27 3.62 -8.78
CA HIS A 83 -10.92 4.17 -7.47
C HIS A 83 -9.90 5.31 -7.52
N SER A 84 -9.39 5.68 -8.69
CA SER A 84 -8.62 6.91 -8.85
C SER A 84 -9.48 8.17 -8.93
N TYR A 85 -10.79 8.01 -9.15
CA TYR A 85 -11.73 9.13 -9.28
C TYR A 85 -13.08 8.92 -8.56
N PHE A 86 -13.31 7.74 -8.00
CA PHE A 86 -14.53 7.42 -7.26
C PHE A 86 -14.20 6.66 -5.99
N ILE A 87 -14.70 7.13 -4.88
CA ILE A 87 -14.65 6.43 -3.60
C ILE A 87 -16.01 6.48 -2.95
N ASP A 88 -16.53 5.31 -2.65
CA ASP A 88 -17.81 5.15 -2.01
C ASP A 88 -17.71 5.20 -0.50
N GLU A 89 -18.85 5.21 0.13
CA GLU A 89 -19.08 5.27 1.56
C GLU A 89 -18.33 4.18 2.34
N ASP A 90 -18.30 2.96 1.84
CA ASP A 90 -17.70 1.82 2.52
C ASP A 90 -16.16 1.88 2.48
N ASN A 91 -15.61 2.57 1.48
CA ASN A 91 -14.19 2.57 1.18
C ASN A 91 -13.48 3.89 1.54
N ILE A 92 -14.23 4.99 1.74
CA ILE A 92 -13.61 6.31 1.99
C ILE A 92 -12.75 6.36 3.26
N TYR A 93 -12.94 5.45 4.18
CA TYR A 93 -12.17 5.33 5.42
C TYR A 93 -11.36 4.04 5.51
N GLU A 94 -11.15 3.34 4.38
CA GLU A 94 -10.29 2.17 4.34
C GLU A 94 -8.87 2.48 4.79
N LYS A 95 -8.22 1.48 5.38
CA LYS A 95 -6.85 1.56 5.90
C LYS A 95 -5.81 1.39 4.82
N GLY A 96 -6.16 0.72 3.76
CA GLY A 96 -5.31 0.53 2.60
C GLY A 96 -5.24 1.78 1.73
N PRO A 97 -4.47 1.73 0.63
CA PRO A 97 -4.43 2.79 -0.35
C PRO A 97 -5.82 3.13 -0.88
N ALA A 98 -6.11 4.42 -1.05
CA ALA A 98 -7.42 4.90 -1.49
C ALA A 98 -7.89 4.29 -2.82
N PHE A 99 -6.96 3.91 -3.68
CA PHE A 99 -7.21 3.29 -4.98
C PHE A 99 -7.11 1.76 -4.99
N ASP A 100 -6.82 1.12 -3.84
CA ASP A 100 -6.83 -0.33 -3.68
C ASP A 100 -8.10 -0.78 -2.96
N VAL A 101 -9.04 -1.30 -3.73
CA VAL A 101 -10.30 -1.79 -3.15
C VAL A 101 -10.19 -3.26 -2.80
N PRO A 102 -10.37 -3.61 -1.51
CA PRO A 102 -9.98 -4.90 -0.95
C PRO A 102 -10.69 -6.12 -1.54
N LYS A 103 -11.78 -5.96 -2.28
CA LYS A 103 -12.64 -7.11 -2.63
C LYS A 103 -12.51 -7.63 -4.05
N HIS A 104 -11.97 -6.86 -5.00
CA HIS A 104 -12.07 -7.24 -6.42
C HIS A 104 -10.89 -6.83 -7.32
N SER A 105 -9.94 -6.06 -6.88
CA SER A 105 -8.76 -5.70 -7.66
C SER A 105 -7.47 -6.07 -6.94
N LYS A 106 -6.48 -6.46 -7.72
CA LYS A 106 -5.14 -6.70 -7.20
C LYS A 106 -4.40 -5.37 -7.24
N ILE A 107 -3.74 -4.99 -6.16
CA ILE A 107 -2.95 -3.74 -6.09
C ILE A 107 -2.01 -3.58 -7.28
N THR A 108 -1.44 -4.67 -7.76
CA THR A 108 -0.60 -4.68 -8.97
C THR A 108 -1.34 -4.12 -10.19
N ALA A 109 -2.59 -4.55 -10.41
CA ALA A 109 -3.40 -4.05 -11.53
C ALA A 109 -3.76 -2.58 -11.36
N CYS A 110 -4.08 -2.15 -10.14
CA CYS A 110 -4.38 -0.74 -9.84
C CYS A 110 -3.18 0.16 -10.09
N LEU A 111 -1.98 -0.23 -9.62
CA LEU A 111 -0.74 0.53 -9.82
C LEU A 111 -0.33 0.57 -11.30
N THR A 112 -0.51 -0.54 -12.03
CA THR A 112 -0.23 -0.57 -13.47
C THR A 112 -1.22 0.31 -14.25
N ALA A 113 -2.50 0.30 -13.86
CA ALA A 113 -3.50 1.18 -14.44
C ALA A 113 -3.21 2.66 -14.11
N LEU A 114 -2.78 2.96 -12.87
CA LEU A 114 -2.37 4.31 -12.47
C LEU A 114 -1.16 4.80 -13.30
N ASN A 115 -0.15 3.94 -13.49
CA ASN A 115 0.99 4.27 -14.34
C ASN A 115 0.57 4.53 -15.79
N PHE A 116 -0.40 3.76 -16.29
CA PHE A 116 -0.97 4.01 -17.61
C PHE A 116 -1.63 5.40 -17.70
N LEU A 117 -2.33 5.85 -16.66
CA LEU A 117 -2.86 7.22 -16.62
C LEU A 117 -1.75 8.27 -16.63
N PHE A 118 -0.65 8.04 -15.92
CA PHE A 118 0.48 8.97 -15.85
C PHE A 118 1.19 9.14 -17.19
N CYS A 119 1.56 8.06 -17.84
CA CYS A 119 2.46 8.08 -18.98
C CYS A 119 1.88 7.54 -20.30
N GLY A 120 0.68 6.95 -20.27
CA GLY A 120 0.05 6.33 -21.45
C GLY A 120 0.75 5.06 -21.97
N LYS A 121 1.76 4.56 -21.26
CA LYS A 121 2.56 3.41 -21.72
C LYS A 121 1.87 2.08 -21.41
N ASP A 122 1.74 1.26 -22.44
CA ASP A 122 1.36 -0.14 -22.32
C ASP A 122 2.55 -0.95 -21.80
N LEU A 123 2.36 -1.64 -20.68
CA LEU A 123 3.36 -2.53 -20.09
C LEU A 123 3.14 -4.00 -20.49
N SER A 124 2.27 -4.28 -21.46
CA SER A 124 1.94 -5.66 -21.86
C SER A 124 3.10 -6.41 -22.54
N GLU A 125 4.07 -5.67 -23.07
CA GLU A 125 5.29 -6.25 -23.66
C GLU A 125 6.32 -6.68 -22.63
N LEU A 126 6.16 -6.28 -21.37
CA LEU A 126 7.03 -6.74 -20.30
C LEU A 126 6.77 -8.23 -20.03
N VAL A 127 7.76 -9.00 -20.33
CA VAL A 127 7.81 -10.43 -20.00
C VAL A 127 8.73 -10.63 -18.81
N PRO A 128 8.54 -11.71 -18.01
CA PRO A 128 9.54 -12.07 -17.02
C PRO A 128 10.90 -12.15 -17.71
N ALA A 129 11.94 -11.64 -17.06
CA ALA A 129 13.31 -11.63 -17.62
C ALA A 129 13.80 -13.02 -18.02
N GLU A 130 13.18 -14.07 -17.50
CA GLU A 130 13.47 -15.46 -17.81
C GLU A 130 12.19 -16.28 -17.97
N SER A 131 12.17 -17.15 -19.00
CA SER A 131 11.13 -18.16 -19.15
C SER A 131 11.22 -19.22 -18.04
N LYS A 132 10.14 -19.98 -17.82
CA LYS A 132 10.15 -21.08 -16.84
C LYS A 132 11.25 -22.11 -17.16
N GLU A 133 11.48 -22.37 -18.43
CA GLU A 133 12.49 -23.30 -18.92
C GLU A 133 13.91 -22.77 -18.73
N GLU A 134 14.14 -21.48 -19.01
CA GLU A 134 15.41 -20.81 -18.72
C GLU A 134 15.71 -20.78 -17.22
N ARG A 135 14.69 -20.57 -16.39
CA ARG A 135 14.80 -20.62 -14.95
C ARG A 135 15.21 -22.00 -14.43
N GLU A 136 14.56 -23.05 -14.91
CA GLU A 136 14.92 -24.44 -14.56
C GLU A 136 16.34 -24.76 -15.02
N LEU A 137 16.74 -24.28 -16.20
CA LEU A 137 18.11 -24.42 -16.71
C LEU A 137 19.12 -23.65 -15.87
N ASN A 138 18.82 -22.40 -15.50
CA ASN A 138 19.70 -21.58 -14.67
C ASN A 138 19.80 -22.13 -13.24
N ARG A 139 18.70 -22.65 -12.69
CA ARG A 139 18.69 -23.37 -11.42
C ARG A 139 19.52 -24.64 -11.47
N ALA A 140 19.43 -25.43 -12.56
CA ALA A 140 20.25 -26.61 -12.76
C ALA A 140 21.74 -26.25 -12.90
N LYS A 141 22.07 -25.19 -13.65
CA LYS A 141 23.45 -24.67 -13.75
C LYS A 141 23.97 -24.22 -12.39
N LYS A 142 23.18 -23.50 -11.64
CA LYS A 142 23.55 -23.03 -10.31
C LYS A 142 23.79 -24.19 -9.36
N ASN A 143 22.89 -25.18 -9.30
CA ASN A 143 23.06 -26.37 -8.48
C ASN A 143 24.32 -27.15 -8.88
N ALA A 144 24.64 -27.21 -10.16
CA ALA A 144 25.88 -27.85 -10.65
C ALA A 144 27.13 -27.07 -10.16
N VAL A 145 27.10 -25.74 -10.16
CA VAL A 145 28.19 -24.92 -9.65
C VAL A 145 28.33 -25.07 -8.12
N ILE A 146 27.22 -25.04 -7.38
CA ILE A 146 27.21 -25.27 -5.93
C ILE A 146 27.78 -26.65 -5.60
N PHE A 147 27.37 -27.68 -6.35
CA PHE A 147 27.90 -29.04 -6.20
C PHE A 147 29.40 -29.08 -6.45
N TYR A 148 29.88 -28.42 -7.51
CA TYR A 148 31.32 -28.33 -7.82
C TYR A 148 32.09 -27.61 -6.68
N ILE A 149 31.54 -26.50 -6.15
CA ILE A 149 32.14 -25.78 -5.03
C ILE A 149 32.21 -26.69 -3.79
N THR A 150 31.14 -27.44 -3.50
CA THR A 150 31.09 -28.38 -2.37
C THR A 150 32.15 -29.48 -2.49
N GLN A 151 32.34 -30.04 -3.69
CA GLN A 151 33.43 -31.01 -3.94
C GLN A 151 34.81 -30.39 -3.74
N LYS A 152 34.99 -29.12 -4.17
CA LYS A 152 36.26 -28.39 -3.93
C LYS A 152 36.53 -28.20 -2.45
N ILE A 153 35.54 -27.80 -1.69
CA ILE A 153 35.63 -27.64 -0.22
C ILE A 153 36.02 -28.98 0.41
N GLN A 154 35.40 -30.07 -0.02
CA GLN A 154 35.73 -31.42 0.48
C GLN A 154 37.17 -31.83 0.18
N SER A 155 37.68 -31.50 -1.02
CA SER A 155 39.09 -31.76 -1.40
C SER A 155 40.10 -30.91 -0.58
N LEU A 156 39.73 -29.66 -0.27
CA LEU A 156 40.51 -28.78 0.58
C LEU A 156 40.55 -29.27 2.04
N THR A 157 39.43 -29.79 2.54
CA THR A 157 39.35 -30.40 3.88
C THR A 157 40.25 -31.63 3.99
N GLN A 158 40.33 -32.46 2.95
CA GLN A 158 41.27 -33.58 2.89
C GLN A 158 42.74 -33.11 2.86
N LYS A 159 43.03 -32.06 2.05
CA LYS A 159 44.39 -31.46 2.01
C LYS A 159 44.79 -30.91 3.38
N ARG A 160 43.85 -30.24 4.08
CA ARG A 160 44.03 -29.76 5.45
C ARG A 160 44.42 -30.89 6.40
N SER A 161 43.67 -32.02 6.36
CA SER A 161 43.96 -33.19 7.21
C SER A 161 45.35 -33.76 6.99
N ILE A 162 45.81 -33.79 5.72
CA ILE A 162 47.17 -34.27 5.34
C ILE A 162 48.26 -33.32 5.91
N LEU A 163 48.04 -31.98 5.83
CA LEU A 163 48.98 -30.99 6.35
C LEU A 163 49.04 -31.05 7.88
N GLU A 164 47.91 -31.27 8.57
CA GLU A 164 47.84 -31.47 10.02
C GLU A 164 48.58 -32.75 10.45
N GLN A 165 48.44 -33.85 9.70
CA GLN A 165 49.22 -35.07 9.95
C GLN A 165 50.71 -34.87 9.72
N SER A 166 51.11 -34.10 8.70
CA SER A 166 52.51 -33.77 8.43
C SER A 166 53.15 -32.90 9.53
N LEU A 167 52.36 -32.11 10.22
CA LEU A 167 52.77 -31.34 11.41
C LEU A 167 53.01 -32.24 12.64
N ALA A 168 52.24 -33.34 12.76
CA ALA A 168 52.37 -34.28 13.86
C ALA A 168 53.58 -35.24 13.70
N GLU A 169 54.10 -35.41 12.48
CA GLU A 169 55.23 -36.31 12.15
C GLU A 169 56.60 -35.67 12.27
N VAL A 170 56.71 -34.37 12.61
CA VAL A 170 58.01 -33.71 12.73
C VAL A 170 58.61 -33.96 14.11
N ASP A 171 59.49 -34.93 14.16
CA ASP A 171 60.15 -35.48 15.30
C ASP A 171 61.27 -34.52 15.81
N ASN A 172 61.10 -33.89 16.98
CA ASN A 172 62.15 -33.25 17.74
C ASN A 172 61.70 -33.03 19.20
N THR A 173 62.23 -33.79 20.11
CA THR A 173 61.76 -33.98 21.49
C THR A 173 61.66 -32.71 22.34
N ASP A 174 62.46 -31.69 22.13
CA ASP A 174 62.30 -30.38 22.82
C ASP A 174 61.40 -29.40 22.07
N ALA A 175 61.25 -29.56 20.80
CA ALA A 175 60.37 -28.75 19.96
C ALA A 175 58.91 -29.26 20.05
N GLU A 176 58.70 -30.58 20.18
CA GLU A 176 57.38 -31.19 20.29
C GLU A 176 56.59 -30.69 21.50
N VAL A 177 57.21 -30.64 22.68
CA VAL A 177 56.52 -30.18 23.90
C VAL A 177 56.15 -28.69 23.81
N LYS A 178 56.98 -27.89 23.15
CA LYS A 178 56.69 -26.46 22.93
C LYS A 178 55.68 -26.27 21.79
N ILE A 179 55.76 -27.10 20.75
CA ILE A 179 54.82 -27.09 19.62
C ILE A 179 53.42 -27.54 20.07
N ASP A 180 53.31 -28.63 20.83
CA ASP A 180 52.02 -29.13 21.34
C ASP A 180 51.35 -28.11 22.28
N ALA A 181 52.13 -27.45 23.15
CA ALA A 181 51.62 -26.38 24.01
C ALA A 181 51.11 -25.18 23.20
N ILE A 182 51.89 -24.72 22.21
CA ILE A 182 51.54 -23.61 21.35
C ILE A 182 50.35 -23.98 20.41
N LEU A 183 50.32 -25.20 19.89
CA LEU A 183 49.20 -25.72 19.11
C LEU A 183 47.94 -25.81 19.96
N GLY A 184 48.05 -26.26 21.21
CA GLY A 184 46.94 -26.27 22.16
C GLY A 184 46.42 -24.87 22.48
N GLU A 185 47.31 -23.88 22.67
CA GLU A 185 46.91 -22.49 22.90
C GLU A 185 46.28 -21.85 21.65
N ILE A 186 46.84 -22.13 20.46
CA ILE A 186 46.25 -21.63 19.21
C ILE A 186 44.88 -22.29 18.96
N ALA A 187 44.74 -23.63 19.15
CA ALA A 187 43.49 -24.32 18.99
C ALA A 187 42.40 -23.78 19.97
N ALA A 188 42.81 -23.46 21.21
CA ALA A 188 41.91 -22.86 22.19
C ALA A 188 41.43 -21.46 21.76
N ILE A 189 42.33 -20.64 21.21
CA ILE A 189 42.00 -19.29 20.74
C ILE A 189 41.12 -19.38 19.47
N GLU A 190 41.44 -20.28 18.54
CA GLU A 190 40.62 -20.52 17.32
C GLU A 190 39.22 -21.03 17.68
N HIS A 191 39.14 -21.90 18.68
CA HIS A 191 37.85 -22.36 19.19
C HIS A 191 37.04 -21.20 19.81
N GLN A 192 37.69 -20.34 20.59
CA GLN A 192 37.02 -19.15 21.14
C GLN A 192 36.53 -18.17 20.04
N ILE A 193 37.36 -17.97 19.00
CA ILE A 193 36.99 -17.15 17.85
C ILE A 193 35.81 -17.78 17.12
N HIS A 194 35.83 -19.10 16.89
CA HIS A 194 34.77 -19.82 16.22
C HIS A 194 33.46 -19.74 17.02
N GLU A 195 33.51 -20.00 18.32
CA GLU A 195 32.31 -19.88 19.19
C GLU A 195 31.78 -18.44 19.20
N ALA A 196 32.66 -17.44 19.29
CA ALA A 196 32.26 -16.05 19.25
C ALA A 196 31.65 -15.67 17.90
N THR A 197 32.23 -16.15 16.80
CA THR A 197 31.71 -15.93 15.46
C THR A 197 30.35 -16.62 15.27
N GLU A 198 30.18 -17.85 15.74
CA GLU A 198 28.90 -18.56 15.69
C GLU A 198 27.83 -17.91 16.57
N ARG A 199 28.23 -17.35 17.71
CA ARG A 199 27.30 -16.55 18.54
C ARG A 199 26.87 -15.27 17.82
N SER A 200 27.84 -14.56 17.21
CA SER A 200 27.54 -13.37 16.42
C SER A 200 26.61 -13.71 15.23
N ARG A 201 26.87 -14.84 14.53
CA ARG A 201 25.99 -15.31 13.44
C ARG A 201 24.55 -15.58 13.92
N LYS A 202 24.41 -16.26 15.06
CA LYS A 202 23.07 -16.53 15.65
C LYS A 202 22.36 -15.24 16.06
N LEU A 203 23.10 -14.33 16.72
CA LEU A 203 22.53 -13.02 17.07
C LEU A 203 22.09 -12.25 15.82
N MET A 204 22.84 -12.31 14.73
CA MET A 204 22.44 -11.70 13.46
C MET A 204 21.18 -12.35 12.86
N GLU A 205 21.04 -13.69 12.97
CA GLU A 205 19.81 -14.40 12.56
C GLU A 205 18.61 -13.98 13.42
N GLU A 206 18.81 -13.82 14.73
CA GLU A 206 17.79 -13.32 15.64
C GLU A 206 17.45 -11.86 15.37
N ILE A 207 18.45 -11.00 15.17
CA ILE A 207 18.27 -9.60 14.75
C ILE A 207 17.46 -9.54 13.46
N PHE A 208 17.80 -10.37 12.47
CA PHE A 208 17.06 -10.45 11.22
C PHE A 208 15.61 -10.90 11.44
N SER A 209 15.41 -11.94 12.27
CA SER A 209 14.08 -12.42 12.62
C SER A 209 13.25 -11.36 13.35
N VAL A 210 13.88 -10.65 14.31
CA VAL A 210 13.21 -9.57 15.05
C VAL A 210 12.93 -8.38 14.14
N ASN A 211 13.88 -8.00 13.26
CA ASN A 211 13.65 -6.96 12.26
C ASN A 211 12.48 -7.32 11.32
N SER A 212 12.45 -8.57 10.84
CA SER A 212 11.34 -9.03 9.98
C SER A 212 10.00 -8.95 10.70
N LYS A 213 9.96 -9.32 11.98
CA LYS A 213 8.74 -9.19 12.79
C LYS A 213 8.39 -7.72 13.05
N LEU A 214 9.39 -6.89 13.29
CA LEU A 214 9.20 -5.46 13.48
C LEU A 214 8.65 -4.79 12.22
N GLU A 215 9.18 -5.15 11.03
CA GLU A 215 8.65 -4.70 9.75
C GLU A 215 7.20 -5.17 9.54
N GLU A 216 6.91 -6.43 9.88
CA GLU A 216 5.54 -6.97 9.78
C GLU A 216 4.59 -6.28 10.76
N ALA A 217 5.02 -6.09 12.02
CA ALA A 217 4.24 -5.40 13.03
C ALA A 217 4.02 -3.93 12.66
N THR A 218 5.04 -3.25 12.16
CA THR A 218 4.94 -1.87 11.66
C THR A 218 3.98 -1.77 10.48
N TYR A 219 4.08 -2.70 9.54
CA TYR A 219 3.14 -2.77 8.41
C TYR A 219 1.69 -3.02 8.89
N LEU A 220 1.51 -3.89 9.90
CA LEU A 220 0.18 -4.12 10.50
C LEU A 220 -0.33 -2.88 11.23
N GLN A 221 0.53 -2.17 11.95
CA GLN A 221 0.20 -0.90 12.60
C GLN A 221 -0.28 0.12 11.56
N GLU A 222 0.45 0.26 10.44
CA GLU A 222 0.04 1.13 9.33
C GLU A 222 -1.34 0.74 8.78
N ARG A 223 -1.58 -0.57 8.61
CA ARG A 223 -2.87 -1.08 8.14
C ARG A 223 -4.00 -0.88 9.16
N TYR A 224 -3.74 -1.12 10.44
CA TYR A 224 -4.75 -0.91 11.49
C TYR A 224 -5.16 0.55 11.56
N SER A 225 -4.22 1.44 11.54
CA SER A 225 -4.42 2.86 11.61
C SER A 225 -5.10 3.43 10.34
N ALA A 226 -4.87 2.84 9.12
CA ALA A 226 -5.66 3.13 7.93
C ALA A 226 -7.13 2.69 8.10
N LEU A 227 -7.41 1.52 8.70
CA LEU A 227 -8.75 1.04 9.00
C LEU A 227 -9.46 1.92 10.04
N HIS A 228 -8.74 2.40 11.05
CA HIS A 228 -9.26 3.32 12.07
C HIS A 228 -9.76 4.63 11.42
N THR A 229 -8.97 5.19 10.49
CA THR A 229 -9.37 6.38 9.73
C THR A 229 -10.61 6.11 8.87
N GLN A 230 -10.70 4.92 8.25
CA GLN A 230 -11.85 4.51 7.46
C GLN A 230 -13.11 4.37 8.33
N TYR A 231 -13.07 3.60 9.41
CA TYR A 231 -14.20 3.43 10.31
C TYR A 231 -14.70 4.77 10.87
N ASN A 232 -13.82 5.68 11.20
CA ASN A 232 -14.19 7.03 11.61
C ASN A 232 -14.92 7.83 10.52
N SER A 233 -14.58 7.63 9.26
CA SER A 233 -15.27 8.25 8.12
C SER A 233 -16.68 7.70 7.93
N ASP A 234 -16.84 6.35 8.02
CA ASP A 234 -18.15 5.70 7.86
C ASP A 234 -19.10 6.04 8.99
N ILE A 235 -18.62 6.06 10.23
CA ILE A 235 -19.43 6.49 11.37
C ILE A 235 -19.99 7.90 11.10
N LYS A 236 -19.18 8.85 10.60
CA LYS A 236 -19.63 10.21 10.28
C LYS A 236 -20.66 10.20 9.16
N ARG A 237 -20.39 9.44 8.10
CA ARG A 237 -21.29 9.31 6.97
C ARG A 237 -22.62 8.66 7.37
N LEU A 238 -22.57 7.55 8.13
CA LEU A 238 -23.78 6.88 8.62
C LEU A 238 -24.59 7.79 9.54
N ARG A 239 -23.94 8.53 10.45
CA ARG A 239 -24.60 9.55 11.27
C ARG A 239 -25.24 10.63 10.41
N PHE A 240 -24.54 11.11 9.39
CA PHE A 240 -25.08 12.12 8.49
C PHE A 240 -26.26 11.58 7.65
N ILE A 241 -26.22 10.31 7.19
CA ILE A 241 -27.37 9.66 6.54
C ILE A 241 -28.56 9.62 7.50
N ILE A 242 -28.31 9.15 8.73
CA ILE A 242 -29.34 9.04 9.78
C ILE A 242 -29.91 10.42 10.12
N ASP A 243 -29.07 11.43 10.30
CA ASP A 243 -29.46 12.79 10.62
C ASP A 243 -30.11 13.50 9.42
N GLY A 244 -29.60 13.22 8.22
CA GLY A 244 -30.18 13.70 6.96
C GLY A 244 -31.59 13.16 6.73
N GLU A 245 -31.81 11.87 6.98
CA GLU A 245 -33.15 11.27 6.90
C GLU A 245 -34.07 11.82 7.99
N LYS A 246 -33.60 11.95 9.24
CA LYS A 246 -34.38 12.58 10.32
C LYS A 246 -34.81 14.00 9.98
N LYS A 247 -33.92 14.79 9.34
CA LYS A 247 -34.22 16.16 8.89
C LYS A 247 -35.03 16.20 7.59
N GLY A 248 -34.81 15.21 6.69
CA GLY A 248 -35.51 15.05 5.40
C GLY A 248 -36.97 14.64 5.56
N ILE A 249 -37.33 13.95 6.67
CA ILE A 249 -38.75 13.65 7.00
C ILE A 249 -39.56 14.94 7.22
N GLN A 250 -38.90 16.05 7.56
CA GLN A 250 -39.57 17.35 7.79
C GLN A 250 -39.74 18.21 6.51
N ARG A 251 -39.17 17.81 5.35
CA ARG A 251 -39.15 18.63 4.14
C ARG A 251 -39.42 17.78 2.87
N GLN A 252 -40.61 17.86 2.33
CA GLN A 252 -41.00 17.16 1.09
C GLN A 252 -40.76 18.04 -0.14
N HIS A 253 -39.83 17.70 -1.02
CA HIS A 253 -39.67 18.34 -2.32
C HIS A 253 -39.36 17.35 -3.48
N ILE A 254 -39.85 17.70 -4.66
CA ILE A 254 -39.62 16.94 -5.88
C ILE A 254 -38.25 17.22 -6.42
N VAL A 255 -37.42 16.19 -6.57
CA VAL A 255 -36.07 16.27 -7.07
C VAL A 255 -35.97 15.96 -8.54
N LYS A 256 -35.27 16.79 -9.29
CA LYS A 256 -34.88 16.49 -10.66
C LYS A 256 -33.48 15.85 -10.70
N CYS A 257 -33.28 14.85 -11.55
CA CYS A 257 -31.96 14.22 -11.74
C CYS A 257 -30.96 15.25 -12.27
N PRO A 258 -29.78 15.39 -11.67
CA PRO A 258 -28.78 16.39 -12.12
C PRO A 258 -28.17 16.08 -13.50
N PHE A 259 -28.42 14.89 -14.05
CA PHE A 259 -27.87 14.45 -15.34
C PHE A 259 -28.90 14.47 -16.49
N CYS A 260 -30.20 14.31 -16.23
CA CYS A 260 -31.21 14.19 -17.29
C CYS A 260 -32.49 15.00 -17.02
N ASP A 261 -32.55 15.78 -15.96
CA ASP A 261 -33.65 16.67 -15.57
C ASP A 261 -35.05 15.97 -15.40
N SER A 262 -35.07 14.63 -15.44
CA SER A 262 -36.30 13.85 -15.24
C SER A 262 -36.69 13.84 -13.76
N SER A 263 -38.03 13.86 -13.49
CA SER A 263 -38.54 13.85 -12.13
C SER A 263 -38.36 12.47 -11.47
N MET A 264 -37.68 12.42 -10.35
CA MET A 264 -37.48 11.18 -9.57
C MET A 264 -38.48 11.09 -8.43
N GLN A 265 -39.24 9.99 -8.36
CA GLN A 265 -40.12 9.72 -7.22
C GLN A 265 -39.41 8.83 -6.20
N ASP A 266 -39.45 9.25 -4.96
CA ASP A 266 -38.90 8.45 -3.87
C ASP A 266 -39.97 7.51 -3.28
N LYS A 267 -39.55 6.27 -3.00
CA LYS A 267 -40.38 5.34 -2.22
C LYS A 267 -40.03 5.48 -0.74
N PRO A 268 -40.94 5.98 0.11
CA PRO A 268 -40.64 6.18 1.55
C PRO A 268 -40.23 4.90 2.28
N GLU A 269 -40.75 3.74 1.84
CA GLU A 269 -40.41 2.44 2.46
C GLU A 269 -38.94 2.05 2.31
N ARG A 270 -38.27 2.41 1.21
CA ARG A 270 -36.85 2.15 1.05
C ARG A 270 -35.99 3.02 2.00
N ARG A 271 -36.42 4.23 2.32
CA ARG A 271 -35.67 5.15 3.16
C ARG A 271 -35.71 4.76 4.64
N VAL A 272 -36.87 4.33 5.15
CA VAL A 272 -36.94 3.78 6.52
C VAL A 272 -36.06 2.57 6.66
N SER A 273 -35.97 1.73 5.62
CA SER A 273 -35.05 0.60 5.55
C SER A 273 -33.58 1.05 5.51
N TYR A 274 -33.28 2.14 4.82
CA TYR A 274 -31.90 2.66 4.75
C TYR A 274 -31.42 3.27 6.07
N ALA A 275 -32.24 4.06 6.76
CA ALA A 275 -31.88 4.60 8.06
C ALA A 275 -31.72 3.48 9.10
N GLN A 276 -32.62 2.51 9.10
CA GLN A 276 -32.51 1.35 10.00
C GLN A 276 -31.28 0.50 9.67
N ALA A 277 -31.02 0.22 8.39
CA ALA A 277 -29.82 -0.49 7.97
C ALA A 277 -28.54 0.30 8.35
N SER A 278 -28.57 1.62 8.16
CA SER A 278 -27.45 2.49 8.55
C SER A 278 -27.25 2.55 10.07
N GLN A 279 -28.31 2.46 10.86
CA GLN A 279 -28.22 2.40 12.32
C GLN A 279 -27.60 1.09 12.78
N VAL A 280 -28.05 -0.05 12.26
CA VAL A 280 -27.49 -1.37 12.57
C VAL A 280 -26.01 -1.44 12.15
N GLU A 281 -25.71 -0.89 10.98
CA GLU A 281 -24.33 -0.85 10.48
C GLU A 281 -23.45 0.08 11.31
N LEU A 282 -23.98 1.21 11.79
CA LEU A 282 -23.28 2.11 12.72
C LEU A 282 -22.92 1.40 14.03
N GLU A 283 -23.85 0.65 14.61
CA GLU A 283 -23.61 -0.14 15.83
C GLU A 283 -22.55 -1.21 15.57
N ARG A 284 -22.65 -1.93 14.46
CA ARG A 284 -21.67 -2.93 14.06
C ARG A 284 -20.26 -2.34 13.91
N ILE A 285 -20.13 -1.23 13.20
CA ILE A 285 -18.84 -0.57 12.98
C ILE A 285 -18.28 0.00 14.29
N THR A 286 -19.14 0.50 15.18
CA THR A 286 -18.69 0.99 16.49
C THR A 286 -18.07 -0.12 17.33
N LEU A 287 -18.68 -1.32 17.34
CA LEU A 287 -18.11 -2.48 18.01
C LEU A 287 -16.77 -2.91 17.39
N GLN A 288 -16.71 -2.91 16.05
CA GLN A 288 -15.45 -3.24 15.34
C GLN A 288 -14.35 -2.20 15.61
N MET A 289 -14.71 -0.96 15.86
CA MET A 289 -13.76 0.09 16.23
C MET A 289 -13.15 -0.13 17.60
N ASP A 290 -13.98 -0.49 18.61
CA ASP A 290 -13.50 -0.82 19.97
C ASP A 290 -12.51 -2.01 19.95
N ASP A 291 -12.76 -3.01 19.10
CA ASP A 291 -11.86 -4.15 18.96
C ASP A 291 -10.57 -3.77 18.21
N LEU A 292 -10.68 -2.85 17.26
CA LEU A 292 -9.53 -2.33 16.53
C LEU A 292 -8.62 -1.48 17.42
N GLU A 293 -9.17 -0.62 18.28
CA GLU A 293 -8.39 0.18 19.24
C GLU A 293 -7.57 -0.70 20.18
N LYS A 294 -8.11 -1.84 20.60
CA LYS A 294 -7.37 -2.84 21.38
C LYS A 294 -6.23 -3.43 20.54
N ALA A 295 -6.51 -3.82 19.30
CA ALA A 295 -5.50 -4.38 18.41
C ALA A 295 -4.39 -3.36 18.06
N GLU A 296 -4.72 -2.08 17.93
CA GLU A 296 -3.74 -1.00 17.77
C GLU A 296 -2.83 -0.85 19.01
N TYR A 297 -3.42 -0.93 20.19
CA TYR A 297 -2.65 -0.87 21.42
C TYR A 297 -1.71 -2.09 21.55
N ASP A 298 -2.22 -3.29 21.29
CA ASP A 298 -1.45 -4.53 21.38
C ASP A 298 -0.27 -4.53 20.40
N ILE A 299 -0.50 -4.13 19.14
CA ILE A 299 0.59 -4.05 18.13
C ILE A 299 1.62 -2.98 18.49
N GLN A 300 1.20 -1.86 19.08
CA GLN A 300 2.14 -0.82 19.54
C GLN A 300 3.03 -1.34 20.68
N GLN A 301 2.47 -2.13 21.59
CA GLN A 301 3.25 -2.79 22.66
C GLN A 301 4.23 -3.81 22.07
N GLU A 302 3.79 -4.57 21.07
CA GLU A 302 4.64 -5.53 20.37
C GLU A 302 5.81 -4.83 19.67
N ILE A 303 5.56 -3.74 18.93
CA ILE A 303 6.61 -2.93 18.29
C ILE A 303 7.64 -2.46 19.31
N SER A 304 7.18 -1.85 20.43
CA SER A 304 8.08 -1.36 21.47
C SER A 304 8.93 -2.47 22.08
N SER A 305 8.31 -3.65 22.30
CA SER A 305 9.03 -4.82 22.79
C SER A 305 10.06 -5.35 21.79
N LEU A 306 9.74 -5.35 20.50
CA LEU A 306 10.65 -5.78 19.43
C LEU A 306 11.81 -4.79 19.25
N GLU A 307 11.57 -3.49 19.37
CA GLU A 307 12.60 -2.46 19.35
C GLU A 307 13.59 -2.60 20.53
N GLU A 308 13.08 -2.86 21.73
CA GLU A 308 13.90 -3.11 22.90
C GLU A 308 14.74 -4.39 22.73
N GLN A 309 14.13 -5.48 22.26
CA GLN A 309 14.84 -6.72 21.92
C GLN A 309 15.92 -6.49 20.85
N LEU A 310 15.61 -5.72 19.81
CA LEU A 310 16.56 -5.39 18.75
C LEU A 310 17.75 -4.58 19.28
N HIS A 311 17.49 -3.62 20.15
CA HIS A 311 18.53 -2.83 20.79
C HIS A 311 19.46 -3.71 21.63
N GLU A 312 18.89 -4.59 22.46
CA GLU A 312 19.64 -5.52 23.28
C GLU A 312 20.49 -6.49 22.44
N LEU A 313 19.89 -7.08 21.41
CA LEU A 313 20.60 -7.98 20.48
C LEU A 313 21.76 -7.29 19.75
N ASN A 314 21.56 -6.05 19.30
CA ASN A 314 22.60 -5.25 18.65
C ASN A 314 23.76 -4.95 19.62
N GLN A 315 23.46 -4.59 20.86
CA GLN A 315 24.48 -4.36 21.89
C GLN A 315 25.30 -5.63 22.16
N GLN A 316 24.63 -6.76 22.33
CA GLN A 316 25.32 -8.06 22.55
C GLN A 316 26.23 -8.43 21.38
N ASN A 317 25.79 -8.19 20.15
CA ASN A 317 26.60 -8.46 18.96
C ASN A 317 27.83 -7.55 18.86
N GLU A 318 27.71 -6.29 19.26
CA GLU A 318 28.81 -5.35 19.31
C GLU A 318 29.88 -5.75 20.35
N GLU A 319 29.46 -6.15 21.55
CA GLU A 319 30.34 -6.66 22.62
C GLU A 319 31.18 -7.87 22.14
N ILE A 320 30.51 -8.82 21.44
CA ILE A 320 31.21 -10.00 20.89
C ILE A 320 32.25 -9.59 19.84
N THR A 321 31.89 -8.67 18.96
CA THR A 321 32.78 -8.18 17.90
C THR A 321 34.01 -7.46 18.47
N GLN A 322 33.78 -6.68 19.53
CA GLN A 322 34.91 -6.01 20.25
C GLN A 322 35.78 -7.03 20.95
N MET A 323 35.25 -8.06 21.60
CA MET A 323 36.03 -9.13 22.23
C MET A 323 36.94 -9.83 21.22
N ILE A 324 36.42 -10.17 20.03
CA ILE A 324 37.19 -10.79 18.96
C ILE A 324 38.34 -9.88 18.52
N SER A 325 38.07 -8.60 18.28
CA SER A 325 39.03 -7.67 17.71
C SER A 325 40.09 -7.19 18.69
N GLN A 326 39.73 -6.98 19.97
CA GLN A 326 40.65 -6.33 20.94
C GLN A 326 41.40 -7.33 21.85
N SER A 327 40.84 -8.53 22.06
CA SER A 327 41.42 -9.50 22.98
C SER A 327 42.04 -10.71 22.28
N LEU A 328 41.25 -11.38 21.45
CA LEU A 328 41.64 -12.69 20.89
C LEU A 328 42.64 -12.56 19.73
N THR A 329 42.47 -11.57 18.86
CA THR A 329 43.36 -11.34 17.71
C THR A 329 44.80 -10.94 18.10
N PRO A 330 45.03 -10.00 19.04
CA PRO A 330 46.41 -9.65 19.46
C PRO A 330 47.16 -10.81 20.12
N LYS A 331 46.45 -11.63 20.91
CA LYS A 331 47.00 -12.82 21.54
C LYS A 331 47.44 -13.89 20.53
N SER A 332 46.67 -14.04 19.46
CA SER A 332 47.02 -14.91 18.33
C SER A 332 48.30 -14.43 17.61
N VAL A 333 48.49 -13.12 17.46
CA VAL A 333 49.70 -12.54 16.84
C VAL A 333 50.95 -12.80 17.71
N GLN A 334 50.85 -12.59 19.02
CA GLN A 334 51.97 -12.85 19.94
C GLN A 334 52.45 -14.31 19.92
N LEU A 335 51.49 -15.25 19.81
CA LEU A 335 51.83 -16.67 19.68
C LEU A 335 52.51 -17.00 18.36
N ARG A 336 52.20 -16.28 17.28
CA ARG A 336 52.88 -16.41 15.99
C ARG A 336 54.31 -15.91 16.03
N ASP A 337 54.58 -14.79 16.69
CA ASP A 337 55.94 -14.24 16.85
C ASP A 337 56.86 -15.21 17.63
N MET A 338 56.31 -15.99 18.57
CA MET A 338 57.03 -17.05 19.26
C MET A 338 57.38 -18.25 18.37
N LEU A 339 56.67 -18.44 17.31
CA LEU A 339 56.83 -19.55 16.34
C LEU A 339 57.80 -19.22 15.19
N GLU A 340 58.18 -17.95 15.00
CA GLU A 340 59.11 -17.52 13.93
C GLU A 340 60.46 -18.25 13.99
N SER A 341 60.88 -18.73 15.17
CA SER A 341 62.10 -19.52 15.37
C SER A 341 62.03 -20.94 14.71
N TYR A 342 60.86 -21.37 14.27
CA TYR A 342 60.64 -22.68 13.65
C TYR A 342 60.11 -22.53 12.22
N LYS A 343 60.92 -22.01 11.30
CA LYS A 343 60.57 -21.70 9.90
C LYS A 343 59.79 -22.79 9.17
N ARG A 344 60.08 -24.04 9.45
CA ARG A 344 59.46 -25.17 8.76
C ARG A 344 57.98 -25.36 9.15
N ILE A 345 57.60 -25.04 10.37
CA ILE A 345 56.27 -25.16 10.92
C ILE A 345 55.42 -23.97 10.46
N VAL A 346 56.03 -22.77 10.38
CA VAL A 346 55.37 -21.57 9.85
C VAL A 346 54.95 -21.76 8.39
N GLN A 347 55.78 -22.42 7.55
CA GLN A 347 55.41 -22.69 6.16
C GLN A 347 54.21 -23.60 6.02
N ILE A 348 54.15 -24.68 6.82
CA ILE A 348 52.98 -25.60 6.79
C ILE A 348 51.72 -24.88 7.32
N LYS A 349 51.87 -24.02 8.34
CA LYS A 349 50.76 -23.19 8.84
C LYS A 349 50.30 -22.14 7.83
N GLN A 350 51.23 -21.56 7.07
CA GLN A 350 50.86 -20.64 5.99
C GLN A 350 50.07 -21.34 4.86
N GLU A 351 50.44 -22.60 4.56
CA GLU A 351 49.63 -23.44 3.64
C GLU A 351 48.24 -23.76 4.21
N LEU A 352 48.14 -24.07 5.51
CA LEU A 352 46.88 -24.32 6.18
C LEU A 352 45.98 -23.07 6.18
N SER A 353 46.56 -21.90 6.54
CA SER A 353 45.85 -20.62 6.47
C SER A 353 45.32 -20.31 5.06
N THR A 354 46.13 -20.63 4.04
CA THR A 354 45.73 -20.47 2.63
C THR A 354 44.57 -21.40 2.26
N VAL A 355 44.63 -22.65 2.72
CA VAL A 355 43.53 -23.62 2.49
C VAL A 355 42.24 -23.17 3.20
N ASP A 356 42.36 -22.63 4.43
CA ASP A 356 41.22 -22.13 5.18
C ASP A 356 40.61 -20.86 4.55
N ALA A 357 41.45 -19.93 4.06
CA ALA A 357 41.02 -18.75 3.33
C ALA A 357 40.24 -19.13 2.04
N ILE A 358 40.82 -20.05 1.24
CA ILE A 358 40.13 -20.54 0.01
C ILE A 358 38.82 -21.26 0.36
N SER A 359 38.80 -22.03 1.45
CA SER A 359 37.59 -22.72 1.89
C SER A 359 36.49 -21.73 2.33
N THR A 360 36.92 -20.65 3.02
CA THR A 360 36.01 -19.57 3.46
C THR A 360 35.46 -18.80 2.26
N ASP A 361 36.31 -18.42 1.31
CA ASP A 361 35.89 -17.75 0.06
C ASP A 361 34.92 -18.61 -0.74
N LEU A 362 35.19 -19.92 -0.87
CA LEU A 362 34.29 -20.83 -1.56
C LEU A 362 32.94 -21.00 -0.85
N ASN A 363 32.94 -20.98 0.48
CA ASN A 363 31.68 -21.02 1.25
C ASN A 363 30.89 -19.71 1.09
N THR A 364 31.58 -18.56 1.06
CA THR A 364 30.96 -17.26 0.80
C THR A 364 30.38 -17.22 -0.63
N ASP A 365 31.15 -17.66 -1.63
CA ASP A 365 30.69 -17.72 -3.04
C ASP A 365 29.49 -18.68 -3.21
N ALA A 366 29.45 -19.80 -2.48
CA ALA A 366 28.31 -20.70 -2.45
C ALA A 366 27.08 -20.03 -1.81
N PHE A 367 27.28 -19.34 -0.70
CA PHE A 367 26.24 -18.63 0.02
C PHE A 367 25.68 -17.45 -0.80
N ASP A 368 26.56 -16.62 -1.37
CA ASP A 368 26.15 -15.49 -2.22
C ASP A 368 25.34 -15.98 -3.44
N ARG A 369 25.74 -17.10 -4.04
CA ARG A 369 24.97 -17.73 -5.13
C ARG A 369 23.64 -18.30 -4.65
N GLU A 370 23.56 -18.85 -3.45
CA GLU A 370 22.28 -19.27 -2.87
C GLU A 370 21.36 -18.06 -2.63
N MET A 371 21.89 -16.98 -2.12
CA MET A 371 21.14 -15.74 -1.84
C MET A 371 20.74 -14.98 -3.12
N GLU A 372 21.55 -15.01 -4.20
CA GLU A 372 21.18 -14.42 -5.49
C GLU A 372 19.88 -15.02 -6.08
N GLU A 373 19.48 -16.22 -5.71
CA GLU A 373 18.20 -16.80 -6.13
C GLU A 373 17.00 -16.30 -5.35
N GLU A 374 17.18 -15.99 -4.09
CA GLU A 374 16.11 -15.41 -3.26
C GLU A 374 15.91 -13.91 -3.52
N SER A 375 16.94 -13.21 -3.98
CA SER A 375 16.88 -11.78 -4.26
C SER A 375 16.32 -11.41 -5.64
N VAL A 376 16.38 -12.28 -6.62
CA VAL A 376 15.72 -12.11 -7.92
C VAL A 376 14.28 -12.56 -7.81
N SER A 377 13.48 -11.76 -7.15
CA SER A 377 12.03 -11.84 -7.21
C SER A 377 11.61 -11.67 -8.66
N LEU A 378 11.27 -12.77 -9.32
CA LEU A 378 10.65 -12.81 -10.65
C LEU A 378 9.22 -12.23 -10.61
N ALA A 379 8.88 -11.61 -9.53
CA ALA A 379 7.64 -10.93 -9.33
C ALA A 379 7.71 -9.54 -9.98
N PHE A 380 6.74 -9.25 -10.81
CA PHE A 380 6.54 -7.91 -11.34
C PHE A 380 6.35 -6.93 -10.18
N LYS A 381 7.18 -5.91 -10.13
CA LYS A 381 7.10 -4.84 -9.15
C LYS A 381 6.63 -3.55 -9.86
N PRO A 382 5.36 -3.17 -9.69
CA PRO A 382 4.81 -2.01 -10.39
C PRO A 382 5.64 -0.74 -10.21
N MET A 383 6.21 -0.54 -9.01
CA MET A 383 6.97 0.67 -8.69
C MET A 383 8.30 0.81 -9.45
N GLU A 384 8.88 -0.28 -9.94
CA GLU A 384 10.07 -0.23 -10.79
C GLU A 384 9.77 0.33 -12.21
N HIS A 385 8.48 0.35 -12.57
CA HIS A 385 7.99 0.79 -13.89
C HIS A 385 7.11 2.03 -13.81
N ILE A 386 6.80 2.51 -12.62
CA ILE A 386 6.02 3.74 -12.42
C ILE A 386 6.87 4.96 -12.79
N ASP A 387 6.22 5.95 -13.38
CA ASP A 387 6.82 7.26 -13.58
C ASP A 387 7.02 7.96 -12.22
N MET A 388 8.26 7.87 -11.72
CA MET A 388 8.61 8.38 -10.39
C MET A 388 8.58 9.90 -10.31
N ASP A 389 8.75 10.62 -11.42
CA ASP A 389 8.62 12.08 -11.46
C ASP A 389 7.15 12.47 -11.26
N ARG A 390 6.24 11.76 -11.91
CA ARG A 390 4.79 11.93 -11.72
C ARG A 390 4.35 11.52 -10.31
N TRP A 391 4.90 10.43 -9.79
CA TRP A 391 4.65 10.01 -8.41
C TRP A 391 5.08 11.09 -7.41
N LYS A 392 6.25 11.66 -7.61
CA LYS A 392 6.77 12.76 -6.78
C LYS A 392 5.89 14.00 -6.90
N GLN A 393 5.52 14.41 -8.11
CA GLN A 393 4.60 15.52 -8.34
C GLN A 393 3.27 15.31 -7.60
N TRP A 394 2.71 14.12 -7.67
CA TRP A 394 1.50 13.76 -6.92
C TRP A 394 1.71 13.88 -5.40
N SER A 395 2.80 13.34 -4.91
CA SER A 395 3.16 13.40 -3.49
C SER A 395 3.34 14.85 -3.00
N ASP A 396 3.97 15.70 -3.79
CA ASP A 396 4.18 17.12 -3.46
C ASP A 396 2.85 17.89 -3.49
N THR A 397 2.00 17.62 -4.50
CA THR A 397 0.64 18.17 -4.59
C THR A 397 -0.21 17.75 -3.38
N PHE A 398 -0.15 16.47 -2.99
CA PHE A 398 -0.82 15.97 -1.80
C PHE A 398 -0.35 16.70 -0.54
N ALA A 399 0.97 16.87 -0.36
CA ALA A 399 1.53 17.55 0.80
C ALA A 399 1.09 19.01 0.90
N ASP A 400 1.03 19.72 -0.22
CA ASP A 400 0.55 21.10 -0.27
C ASP A 400 -0.93 21.20 0.13
N ILE A 401 -1.77 20.31 -0.41
CA ILE A 401 -3.21 20.30 -0.12
C ILE A 401 -3.48 19.96 1.35
N VAL A 402 -2.78 18.96 1.91
CA VAL A 402 -2.92 18.59 3.33
C VAL A 402 -2.64 19.78 4.25
N LYS A 403 -1.60 20.56 3.95
CA LYS A 403 -1.26 21.76 4.69
C LYS A 403 -2.33 22.86 4.53
N LYS A 404 -2.76 23.12 3.30
CA LYS A 404 -3.76 24.16 2.99
C LYS A 404 -5.14 23.82 3.55
N CYS A 405 -5.48 22.56 3.67
CA CYS A 405 -6.71 22.11 4.29
C CYS A 405 -6.63 22.02 5.83
N GLY A 406 -5.56 22.53 6.45
CA GLY A 406 -5.49 22.71 7.89
C GLY A 406 -5.31 21.41 8.69
N TYR A 407 -4.61 20.40 8.13
CA TYR A 407 -4.30 19.20 8.90
C TYR A 407 -3.46 19.55 10.14
N PRO A 408 -3.85 19.11 11.37
CA PRO A 408 -3.22 19.56 12.60
C PRO A 408 -1.73 19.24 12.65
N ASN A 409 -0.93 20.26 12.98
CA ASN A 409 0.52 20.14 13.16
C ASN A 409 1.24 19.46 11.97
N CYS A 410 0.77 19.67 10.73
CA CYS A 410 1.36 19.06 9.55
C CYS A 410 2.76 19.65 9.28
N SER A 411 3.80 18.93 9.71
CA SER A 411 5.20 19.27 9.42
C SER A 411 5.68 18.59 8.12
N SER A 412 5.17 17.40 7.81
CA SER A 412 5.50 16.66 6.60
C SER A 412 4.31 15.82 6.14
N ALA A 413 4.13 15.72 4.85
CA ALA A 413 3.16 14.81 4.24
C ALA A 413 3.73 14.29 2.91
N ARG A 414 3.45 13.03 2.59
CA ARG A 414 3.86 12.41 1.32
C ARG A 414 3.02 11.18 1.01
N ILE A 415 3.03 10.75 -0.23
CA ILE A 415 2.51 9.45 -0.64
C ILE A 415 3.70 8.48 -0.75
N SER A 416 3.70 7.45 0.09
CA SER A 416 4.79 6.47 0.13
C SER A 416 4.73 5.54 -1.09
N PRO A 417 5.84 5.35 -1.82
CA PRO A 417 5.92 4.35 -2.88
C PRO A 417 5.99 2.90 -2.35
N GLU A 418 6.24 2.71 -1.06
CA GLU A 418 6.31 1.39 -0.43
C GLU A 418 4.92 0.90 -0.01
N THR A 419 4.15 1.77 0.61
CA THR A 419 2.81 1.45 1.12
C THR A 419 1.69 1.89 0.17
N TYR A 420 2.03 2.66 -0.86
CA TYR A 420 1.09 3.26 -1.83
C TYR A 420 0.03 4.15 -1.17
N ASP A 421 0.37 4.74 -0.04
CA ASP A 421 -0.57 5.47 0.80
C ASP A 421 0.07 6.67 1.49
N ALA A 422 -0.76 7.51 2.11
CA ALA A 422 -0.30 8.74 2.75
C ALA A 422 0.45 8.46 4.06
N ILE A 423 1.55 9.18 4.22
CA ILE A 423 2.30 9.32 5.47
C ILE A 423 2.28 10.81 5.84
N VAL A 424 1.76 11.12 7.03
CA VAL A 424 1.72 12.50 7.56
C VAL A 424 2.43 12.53 8.91
N ASN A 425 3.37 13.46 9.07
CA ASN A 425 4.21 13.57 10.28
C ASN A 425 4.91 12.26 10.67
N GLY A 426 5.33 11.47 9.68
CA GLY A 426 5.97 10.17 9.89
C GLY A 426 5.02 9.05 10.30
N LYS A 427 3.72 9.32 10.44
CA LYS A 427 2.69 8.31 10.71
C LYS A 427 1.97 7.92 9.45
N SER A 428 1.68 6.63 9.30
CA SER A 428 0.82 6.17 8.22
C SER A 428 -0.61 6.69 8.42
N LYS A 429 -1.29 6.99 7.32
CA LYS A 429 -2.74 7.24 7.32
C LYS A 429 -3.49 6.16 8.11
N ALA A 430 -2.98 4.94 8.05
CA ALA A 430 -3.48 3.80 8.78
C ALA A 430 -3.55 4.00 10.29
N ASP A 431 -2.70 4.84 10.90
CA ASP A 431 -2.65 5.12 12.33
C ASP A 431 -3.64 6.20 12.78
N GLU A 432 -4.32 6.81 11.82
CA GLU A 432 -5.23 7.91 12.08
C GLU A 432 -6.67 7.44 12.35
N GLY A 433 -7.45 8.28 12.99
CA GLY A 433 -8.88 8.06 13.24
C GLY A 433 -9.70 8.07 11.93
N LYS A 434 -10.88 7.42 11.89
CA LYS A 434 -11.73 7.29 10.68
C LYS A 434 -11.96 8.62 9.94
N GLY A 435 -12.21 9.72 10.64
CA GLY A 435 -12.43 11.02 10.00
C GLY A 435 -11.19 11.56 9.31
N TYR A 436 -10.04 11.41 9.93
CA TYR A 436 -8.77 11.79 9.32
C TYR A 436 -8.46 10.93 8.08
N ARG A 437 -8.84 9.66 8.11
CA ARG A 437 -8.64 8.79 6.92
C ARG A 437 -9.54 9.18 5.77
N ALA A 438 -10.83 9.47 6.01
CA ALA A 438 -11.71 9.96 4.96
C ALA A 438 -11.20 11.26 4.36
N PHE A 439 -10.79 12.16 5.22
CA PHE A 439 -10.18 13.42 4.82
C PHE A 439 -8.91 13.19 3.98
N LEU A 440 -7.99 12.34 4.44
CA LEU A 440 -6.76 12.04 3.71
C LEU A 440 -7.03 11.29 2.40
N ASN A 441 -7.96 10.31 2.39
CA ASN A 441 -8.35 9.62 1.15
C ASN A 441 -8.96 10.59 0.13
N SER A 442 -9.78 11.53 0.60
CA SER A 442 -10.33 12.57 -0.27
C SER A 442 -9.24 13.45 -0.88
N ILE A 443 -8.24 13.84 -0.07
CA ILE A 443 -7.10 14.62 -0.56
C ILE A 443 -6.21 13.80 -1.48
N ILE A 444 -5.97 12.51 -1.20
CA ILE A 444 -5.21 11.62 -2.08
C ILE A 444 -5.82 11.61 -3.49
N LEU A 445 -7.14 11.39 -3.59
CA LEU A 445 -7.81 11.35 -4.88
C LEU A 445 -7.91 12.73 -5.53
N PHE A 446 -8.14 13.76 -4.75
CA PHE A 446 -8.17 15.12 -5.29
C PHE A 446 -6.79 15.57 -5.79
N SER A 447 -5.72 15.29 -5.04
CA SER A 447 -4.35 15.56 -5.48
C SER A 447 -3.95 14.75 -6.72
N LEU A 448 -4.43 13.50 -6.81
CA LEU A 448 -4.25 12.67 -8.01
C LEU A 448 -4.95 13.30 -9.22
N MET A 449 -6.21 13.73 -9.08
CA MET A 449 -6.95 14.41 -10.14
C MET A 449 -6.18 15.66 -10.62
N LYS A 450 -5.64 16.46 -9.69
CA LYS A 450 -4.83 17.64 -10.03
C LYS A 450 -3.52 17.28 -10.74
N THR A 451 -2.86 16.22 -10.31
CA THR A 451 -1.62 15.75 -10.97
C THR A 451 -1.89 15.22 -12.37
N LEU A 452 -3.02 14.53 -12.57
CA LEU A 452 -3.42 14.05 -13.89
C LEU A 452 -3.82 15.18 -14.85
N GLU A 453 -4.19 16.35 -14.35
CA GLU A 453 -4.46 17.55 -15.14
C GLU A 453 -3.19 18.09 -15.82
N ASP A 454 -2.04 17.95 -15.17
CA ASP A 454 -0.75 18.48 -15.59
C ASP A 454 0.00 17.55 -16.57
N GLY A 455 -0.47 17.50 -17.82
CA GLY A 455 0.27 16.86 -18.93
C GLY A 455 0.30 15.34 -18.90
N CYS A 456 -0.65 14.68 -18.25
CA CYS A 456 -0.86 13.24 -18.37
C CYS A 456 -1.67 12.91 -19.62
N SER A 457 -1.42 11.73 -20.20
CA SER A 457 -2.06 11.32 -21.46
C SER A 457 -3.56 11.09 -21.30
N TYR A 458 -3.97 10.61 -20.15
CA TYR A 458 -5.37 10.26 -19.87
C TYR A 458 -5.77 10.74 -18.49
N ARG A 459 -6.97 11.31 -18.39
CA ARG A 459 -7.51 11.77 -17.12
C ARG A 459 -9.02 11.54 -17.04
N PRO A 460 -9.56 11.11 -15.91
CA PRO A 460 -11.01 11.03 -15.73
C PRO A 460 -11.72 12.38 -15.77
N ALA A 461 -11.02 13.46 -15.46
CA ALA A 461 -11.55 14.84 -15.30
C ALA A 461 -12.78 14.92 -14.39
N MET A 462 -12.95 13.93 -13.53
CA MET A 462 -14.05 13.79 -12.60
C MET A 462 -13.56 13.20 -11.28
N LEU A 463 -14.13 13.66 -10.17
CA LEU A 463 -13.92 13.10 -8.84
C LEU A 463 -15.26 12.94 -8.14
N ILE A 464 -15.54 11.76 -7.64
CA ILE A 464 -16.75 11.47 -6.89
C ILE A 464 -16.35 10.97 -5.50
N LEU A 465 -16.78 11.71 -4.49
CA LEU A 465 -16.52 11.41 -3.08
C LEU A 465 -17.84 11.21 -2.36
N ASP A 466 -17.99 10.04 -1.77
CA ASP A 466 -19.12 9.78 -0.90
C ASP A 466 -18.66 9.95 0.56
N SER A 467 -19.15 11.01 1.16
CA SER A 467 -18.95 11.37 2.57
C SER A 467 -17.49 11.64 3.00
N PRO A 468 -16.79 12.57 2.33
CA PRO A 468 -15.37 12.87 2.57
C PRO A 468 -15.05 13.39 3.97
N ILE A 469 -16.00 13.93 4.70
CA ILE A 469 -15.81 14.50 6.05
C ILE A 469 -16.55 13.72 7.13
N LEU A 470 -17.07 12.55 6.81
CA LEU A 470 -17.82 11.71 7.72
C LEU A 470 -17.02 11.42 9.01
N THR A 471 -17.61 11.70 10.19
CA THR A 471 -17.02 11.58 11.53
C THR A 471 -15.76 12.42 11.82
N LEU A 472 -15.38 13.35 10.97
CA LEU A 472 -14.37 14.33 11.34
C LEU A 472 -14.96 15.26 12.40
N LYS A 473 -14.83 14.91 13.68
CA LYS A 473 -15.27 15.75 14.78
C LYS A 473 -14.22 16.81 15.05
N GLU A 474 -14.54 18.03 14.68
CA GLU A 474 -13.80 19.21 15.13
C GLU A 474 -14.39 19.68 16.47
N LYS A 475 -13.55 19.93 17.47
CA LYS A 475 -13.96 20.63 18.66
C LYS A 475 -14.08 22.11 18.28
N ILE A 476 -15.30 22.55 17.98
CA ILE A 476 -15.61 23.95 17.75
C ILE A 476 -15.41 24.65 19.10
N ARG A 477 -14.35 25.41 19.24
CA ARG A 477 -14.22 26.38 20.35
C ARG A 477 -14.94 27.65 19.94
N PRO A 478 -15.70 28.30 20.85
CA PRO A 478 -16.46 29.51 20.52
C PRO A 478 -15.61 30.67 19.99
N ASP A 479 -14.30 30.64 20.23
CA ASP A 479 -13.35 31.70 19.85
C ASP A 479 -12.68 31.46 18.49
N GLU A 480 -12.97 30.34 17.80
CA GLU A 480 -12.33 29.93 16.54
C GLU A 480 -13.12 30.31 15.28
N LEU A 481 -13.88 31.40 15.30
CA LEU A 481 -14.44 31.98 14.07
C LEU A 481 -13.37 32.42 13.04
N ALA A 482 -12.09 32.42 13.43
CA ALA A 482 -10.96 32.76 12.57
C ALA A 482 -10.32 31.52 11.87
N ASP A 483 -10.52 30.28 12.36
CA ASP A 483 -10.04 29.06 11.73
C ASP A 483 -11.24 28.24 11.22
N PRO A 484 -11.38 28.11 9.89
CA PRO A 484 -12.55 27.44 9.30
C PRO A 484 -12.62 25.94 9.60
N GLY A 485 -11.61 25.36 10.25
CA GLY A 485 -11.48 23.94 10.48
C GLY A 485 -11.16 23.14 9.21
N MET A 486 -10.75 21.89 9.39
CA MET A 486 -10.37 20.98 8.28
C MET A 486 -11.54 20.69 7.33
N ARG A 487 -12.77 20.54 7.88
CA ARG A 487 -13.98 20.26 7.09
C ARG A 487 -14.26 21.38 6.09
N ALA A 488 -14.33 22.61 6.59
CA ALA A 488 -14.59 23.77 5.76
C ALA A 488 -13.42 24.08 4.82
N SER A 489 -12.20 23.90 5.28
CA SER A 489 -11.00 24.12 4.47
C SER A 489 -10.93 23.14 3.29
N LEU A 490 -11.30 21.86 3.47
CA LEU A 490 -11.37 20.89 2.39
C LEU A 490 -12.38 21.30 1.33
N PHE A 491 -13.62 21.64 1.73
CA PHE A 491 -14.66 22.05 0.80
C PHE A 491 -14.27 23.31 0.04
N ARG A 492 -13.80 24.32 0.77
CA ARG A 492 -13.32 25.58 0.15
C ARG A 492 -12.23 25.30 -0.87
N TYR A 493 -11.23 24.51 -0.47
CA TYR A 493 -10.11 24.21 -1.36
C TYR A 493 -10.56 23.47 -2.63
N MET A 494 -11.45 22.48 -2.51
CA MET A 494 -12.01 21.76 -3.65
C MET A 494 -12.82 22.67 -4.58
N ILE A 495 -13.64 23.56 -4.03
CA ILE A 495 -14.42 24.54 -4.81
C ILE A 495 -13.50 25.50 -5.56
N GLU A 496 -12.51 26.08 -4.87
CA GLU A 496 -11.58 27.06 -5.45
C GLU A 496 -10.61 26.46 -6.48
N ASN A 497 -10.30 25.17 -6.35
CA ASN A 497 -9.29 24.50 -7.16
C ASN A 497 -9.85 23.38 -8.05
N CYS A 498 -11.15 23.38 -8.31
CA CYS A 498 -11.79 22.39 -9.19
C CYS A 498 -11.19 22.40 -10.61
N GLY A 499 -10.85 23.60 -11.14
CA GLY A 499 -10.38 23.76 -12.51
C GLY A 499 -11.43 23.32 -13.52
N ASP A 500 -10.98 22.66 -14.60
CA ASP A 500 -11.85 22.10 -15.66
C ASP A 500 -12.42 20.71 -15.30
N ASN A 501 -12.30 20.29 -14.03
CA ASN A 501 -12.77 18.99 -13.59
C ASN A 501 -14.16 19.09 -12.96
N GLN A 502 -14.88 17.98 -12.92
CA GLN A 502 -16.14 17.85 -12.19
C GLN A 502 -15.90 17.16 -10.85
N ILE A 503 -16.28 17.81 -9.75
CA ILE A 503 -16.27 17.21 -8.41
C ILE A 503 -17.71 16.99 -7.97
N ILE A 504 -18.04 15.77 -7.59
CA ILE A 504 -19.35 15.39 -7.04
C ILE A 504 -19.11 14.91 -5.62
N ILE A 505 -19.74 15.56 -4.66
CA ILE A 505 -19.66 15.21 -3.25
C ILE A 505 -21.07 14.87 -2.77
N ALA A 506 -21.24 13.66 -2.27
CA ALA A 506 -22.42 13.27 -1.53
C ALA A 506 -22.11 13.40 -0.03
N GLU A 507 -22.85 14.25 0.67
CA GLU A 507 -22.67 14.46 2.11
C GLU A 507 -24.00 14.77 2.79
N ASN A 508 -24.09 14.37 4.04
CA ASN A 508 -25.29 14.63 4.84
C ASN A 508 -25.17 15.88 5.69
N GLU A 509 -23.98 16.26 6.08
CA GLU A 509 -23.69 17.50 6.82
C GLU A 509 -22.54 18.24 6.15
N ILE A 510 -22.84 19.30 5.45
CA ILE A 510 -21.84 20.18 4.86
C ILE A 510 -21.49 21.33 5.80
N PRO A 511 -20.27 21.90 5.69
CA PRO A 511 -19.93 23.13 6.38
C PRO A 511 -20.91 24.26 6.07
N SER A 512 -21.15 25.14 7.07
CA SER A 512 -22.07 26.26 6.93
C SER A 512 -21.69 27.20 5.78
N ALA A 513 -22.70 27.72 5.06
CA ALA A 513 -22.51 28.76 4.04
C ALA A 513 -21.91 30.07 4.57
N GLN A 514 -21.87 30.25 5.89
CA GLN A 514 -21.15 31.40 6.52
C GLN A 514 -19.62 31.21 6.48
N VAL A 515 -19.16 29.96 6.35
CA VAL A 515 -17.75 29.59 6.40
C VAL A 515 -17.21 29.19 5.02
N VAL A 516 -18.04 28.56 4.18
CA VAL A 516 -17.70 28.13 2.82
C VAL A 516 -18.62 28.79 1.82
N ASP A 517 -18.05 29.46 0.82
CA ASP A 517 -18.83 30.02 -0.29
C ASP A 517 -19.16 28.94 -1.32
N TYR A 518 -20.43 28.62 -1.45
CA TYR A 518 -20.96 27.64 -2.41
C TYR A 518 -21.52 28.29 -3.67
N SER A 519 -21.29 29.58 -3.92
CA SER A 519 -21.88 30.31 -5.06
C SER A 519 -21.49 29.71 -6.43
N SER A 520 -20.29 29.12 -6.52
CA SER A 520 -19.80 28.42 -7.71
C SER A 520 -20.13 26.92 -7.74
N ALA A 521 -20.73 26.38 -6.67
CA ALA A 521 -21.10 24.98 -6.56
C ALA A 521 -22.60 24.78 -6.77
N ARG A 522 -22.99 23.73 -7.50
CA ARG A 522 -24.39 23.35 -7.63
C ARG A 522 -24.80 22.49 -6.46
N MET A 523 -25.60 23.05 -5.56
CA MET A 523 -26.17 22.33 -4.41
C MET A 523 -27.47 21.63 -4.80
N ILE A 524 -27.59 20.36 -4.43
CA ILE A 524 -28.81 19.56 -4.62
C ILE A 524 -29.14 18.91 -3.28
N GLU A 525 -30.18 19.38 -2.64
CA GLU A 525 -30.65 18.86 -1.35
C GLU A 525 -31.77 17.85 -1.60
N PHE A 526 -31.57 16.60 -1.22
CA PHE A 526 -32.58 15.56 -1.26
C PHE A 526 -33.32 15.50 0.05
N THR A 527 -34.65 15.66 0.01
CA THR A 527 -35.50 15.72 1.21
C THR A 527 -36.67 14.72 1.11
N LEU A 528 -37.28 14.46 2.26
CA LEU A 528 -38.58 13.76 2.34
C LEU A 528 -39.78 14.74 2.38
N ASP A 529 -39.54 16.05 2.46
CA ASP A 529 -40.57 17.07 2.39
C ASP A 529 -40.86 17.44 0.92
N LYS A 530 -42.11 17.28 0.48
CA LYS A 530 -42.55 17.63 -0.89
C LYS A 530 -42.50 19.12 -1.19
N ASN A 531 -42.42 19.97 -0.17
CA ASN A 531 -42.42 21.42 -0.28
C ASN A 531 -41.05 22.07 -0.16
N SER A 532 -39.97 21.28 0.06
CA SER A 532 -38.62 21.79 0.30
C SER A 532 -37.58 20.93 -0.42
N GLY A 533 -36.60 21.52 -1.13
CA GLY A 533 -35.52 20.83 -1.83
C GLY A 533 -36.00 19.89 -2.94
N VAL A 534 -35.25 18.82 -3.18
CA VAL A 534 -35.58 17.79 -4.19
C VAL A 534 -36.19 16.57 -3.48
N TYR A 535 -37.48 16.27 -3.74
CA TYR A 535 -38.15 15.16 -3.08
C TYR A 535 -37.61 13.81 -3.58
N GLY A 536 -36.83 13.17 -2.72
CA GLY A 536 -36.26 11.85 -2.99
C GLY A 536 -35.17 11.80 -4.06
N PHE A 537 -34.35 10.78 -4.01
CA PHE A 537 -33.32 10.53 -5.02
C PHE A 537 -33.88 9.83 -6.28
N LEU A 538 -34.85 8.94 -6.12
CA LEU A 538 -35.48 8.21 -7.21
C LEU A 538 -36.96 8.60 -7.32
N LYS A 539 -37.38 9.20 -8.45
CA LYS A 539 -38.73 9.65 -8.71
C LYS A 539 -39.75 8.53 -8.93
N SER A 540 -39.31 7.33 -9.30
CA SER A 540 -40.17 6.21 -9.71
C SER A 540 -40.46 5.17 -8.63
N VAL A 541 -39.97 5.41 -7.40
CA VAL A 541 -40.17 4.47 -6.29
C VAL A 541 -41.61 4.64 -5.77
N ARG A 542 -42.51 3.69 -6.10
CA ARG A 542 -43.90 3.70 -5.65
C ARG A 542 -44.00 3.55 -4.13
N ASN A 543 -44.79 4.41 -3.49
CA ASN A 543 -45.15 4.21 -2.09
C ASN A 543 -45.91 2.88 -1.95
N SER A 544 -45.42 1.96 -1.15
CA SER A 544 -46.08 0.71 -0.81
C SER A 544 -47.25 0.88 0.16
N GLU A 545 -47.66 2.11 0.49
CA GLU A 545 -48.81 2.41 1.35
C GLU A 545 -50.19 2.21 0.67
N ASN A 546 -50.21 1.77 -0.60
CA ASN A 546 -51.44 1.42 -1.30
C ASN A 546 -51.42 -0.05 -1.77
N ARG A 547 -51.20 -0.97 -0.86
CA ARG A 547 -51.59 -2.37 -1.01
C ARG A 547 -52.31 -2.87 0.23
#